data_ca48661657909939134b72cd6f66a164
#
_entry.id   ca48661657909939134b72cd6f66a164
#
_cell.length_a   1.000
_cell.length_b   1.000
_cell.length_c   1.000
_cell.angle_alpha   90.00
_cell.angle_beta   90.00
_cell.angle_gamma   90.00
#
_symmetry.space_group_name_H-M   'P 1'
#
loop_
_entity.id
_entity.type
_entity.pdbx_description
1 polymer ?
#
loop_
_entity_poly.entity_id
_entity_poly.type
_entity_poly.pdbx_seq_one_letter_code
_entity_poly.pdbx_strand_id
1 'polypeptide(L)'
;GKTTTARLIARALNYATPGGDGGPTLDMTEEGEHCRAILESRHLDVVEMDAASHTGIDDIRDLIDSAHYKPNTARYKVYIIDEVHMLSKQAFNGLLKTLEEPPEHVKFIFATTEARKVPVTVLSRCQRFDLKRIEVEQLANHLAGIVAQENATADTTALMLIARAAEGSV
;
A
#
# COMPACT_ATOMS: atom_id res chain seq x y z
N GLY A 1 -3.91 0.32 -8.01
CA GLY A 1 -2.67 0.89 -8.10
C GLY A 1 -1.75 0.92 -6.89
N LYS A 2 -1.43 2.12 -6.38
CA LYS A 2 -0.42 2.30 -5.31
C LYS A 2 -0.80 1.60 -4.00
N THR A 3 -2.02 1.80 -3.54
CA THR A 3 -2.53 1.18 -2.30
C THR A 3 -2.55 -0.35 -2.41
N THR A 4 -2.96 -0.89 -3.56
CA THR A 4 -2.91 -2.34 -3.83
C THR A 4 -1.47 -2.87 -3.77
N THR A 5 -0.51 -2.14 -4.37
CA THR A 5 0.92 -2.50 -4.29
C THR A 5 1.42 -2.47 -2.85
N ALA A 6 1.03 -1.47 -2.06
CA ALA A 6 1.37 -1.40 -0.64
C ALA A 6 0.85 -2.61 0.15
N ARG A 7 -0.40 -3.04 -0.09
CA ARG A 7 -0.97 -4.26 0.52
C ARG A 7 -0.22 -5.53 0.09
N LEU A 8 0.18 -5.63 -1.18
CA LEU A 8 0.99 -6.76 -1.66
C LEU A 8 2.35 -6.82 -0.98
N ILE A 9 3.00 -5.68 -0.75
CA ILE A 9 4.25 -5.60 0.01
C ILE A 9 4.02 -6.01 1.46
N ALA A 10 2.95 -5.52 2.11
CA ALA A 10 2.59 -5.90 3.47
C ALA A 10 2.33 -7.41 3.60
N ARG A 11 1.65 -8.00 2.59
CA ARG A 11 1.48 -9.46 2.47
C ARG A 11 2.81 -10.19 2.41
N ALA A 12 3.71 -9.75 1.52
CA ALA A 12 5.01 -10.38 1.32
C ALA A 12 5.87 -10.34 2.59
N LEU A 13 5.86 -9.21 3.30
CA LEU A 13 6.58 -9.03 4.57
C LEU A 13 6.04 -9.93 5.68
N ASN A 14 4.73 -10.10 5.76
CA ASN A 14 4.02 -10.84 6.79
C ASN A 14 3.58 -12.23 6.35
N TYR A 15 4.13 -12.74 5.24
CA TYR A 15 3.76 -14.05 4.78
C TYR A 15 4.11 -15.13 5.81
N ALA A 16 3.13 -15.94 6.13
CA ALA A 16 3.26 -17.18 6.88
C ALA A 16 2.37 -18.22 6.23
N THR A 17 2.85 -19.47 6.17
CA THR A 17 2.02 -20.60 5.71
C THR A 17 0.85 -20.83 6.65
N PRO A 18 -0.17 -21.59 6.26
CA PRO A 18 -1.29 -21.93 7.16
C PRO A 18 -0.88 -22.63 8.47
N GLY A 19 0.37 -23.09 8.59
CA GLY A 19 0.94 -23.63 9.81
C GLY A 19 1.73 -22.62 10.66
N GLY A 20 1.76 -21.34 10.25
CA GLY A 20 2.51 -20.29 10.97
C GLY A 20 4.01 -20.24 10.64
N ASP A 21 4.49 -21.12 9.79
CA ASP A 21 5.89 -21.18 9.36
C ASP A 21 6.16 -20.24 8.18
N GLY A 22 7.44 -20.04 7.87
CA GLY A 22 7.87 -19.25 6.72
C GLY A 22 8.44 -17.89 7.11
N GLY A 23 8.58 -17.00 6.13
CA GLY A 23 9.18 -15.69 6.28
C GLY A 23 8.82 -14.77 5.12
N PRO A 24 9.34 -13.54 5.11
CA PRO A 24 9.11 -12.61 4.01
C PRO A 24 9.45 -13.26 2.67
N THR A 25 8.50 -13.29 1.74
CA THR A 25 8.67 -13.89 0.42
C THR A 25 7.76 -13.22 -0.61
N LEU A 26 8.19 -13.25 -1.87
CA LEU A 26 7.34 -12.92 -3.03
C LEU A 26 6.70 -14.18 -3.65
N ASP A 27 7.23 -15.36 -3.32
CA ASP A 27 6.70 -16.63 -3.77
C ASP A 27 5.65 -17.14 -2.77
N MET A 28 4.40 -16.79 -3.06
CA MET A 28 3.23 -17.12 -2.26
C MET A 28 2.37 -18.14 -3.01
N THR A 29 2.84 -19.39 -3.07
CA THR A 29 2.16 -20.49 -3.78
C THR A 29 0.84 -20.86 -3.12
N GLU A 30 0.71 -20.65 -1.82
CA GLU A 30 -0.51 -20.88 -1.04
C GLU A 30 -1.00 -19.59 -0.41
N GLU A 31 -2.30 -19.52 -0.09
CA GLU A 31 -2.85 -18.39 0.66
C GLU A 31 -2.34 -18.46 2.10
N GLY A 32 -1.43 -17.54 2.46
CA GLY A 32 -0.89 -17.46 3.81
C GLY A 32 -1.91 -16.98 4.84
N GLU A 33 -1.63 -17.26 6.12
CA GLU A 33 -2.53 -16.97 7.25
C GLU A 33 -3.03 -15.53 7.29
N HIS A 34 -2.15 -14.56 6.98
CA HIS A 34 -2.48 -13.12 7.04
C HIS A 34 -2.98 -12.55 5.72
N CYS A 35 -2.83 -13.29 4.60
CA CYS A 35 -3.00 -12.76 3.25
C CYS A 35 -4.37 -12.12 3.01
N ARG A 36 -5.43 -12.83 3.36
CA ARG A 36 -6.80 -12.39 3.13
C ARG A 36 -7.15 -11.14 3.96
N ALA A 37 -6.82 -11.17 5.25
CA ALA A 37 -7.10 -10.04 6.14
C ALA A 37 -6.38 -8.77 5.69
N ILE A 38 -5.14 -8.88 5.17
CA ILE A 38 -4.36 -7.74 4.65
C ILE A 38 -5.02 -7.19 3.38
N LEU A 39 -5.42 -8.05 2.43
CA LEU A 39 -6.06 -7.60 1.20
C LEU A 39 -7.42 -6.94 1.45
N GLU A 40 -8.14 -7.38 2.45
CA GLU A 40 -9.45 -6.84 2.86
C GLU A 40 -9.32 -5.64 3.83
N SER A 41 -8.11 -5.12 4.08
CA SER A 41 -7.82 -3.97 4.98
C SER A 41 -8.37 -4.14 6.40
N ARG A 42 -8.35 -5.36 6.94
CA ARG A 42 -8.87 -5.68 8.29
C ARG A 42 -7.86 -6.39 9.19
N HIS A 43 -6.58 -6.39 8.81
CA HIS A 43 -5.52 -6.99 9.62
C HIS A 43 -5.06 -6.03 10.72
N LEU A 44 -5.01 -6.51 11.97
CA LEU A 44 -4.67 -5.68 13.15
C LEU A 44 -3.25 -5.09 13.11
N ASP A 45 -2.30 -5.81 12.49
CA ASP A 45 -0.91 -5.38 12.39
C ASP A 45 -0.59 -4.69 11.06
N VAL A 46 -1.58 -4.49 10.18
CA VAL A 46 -1.44 -3.71 8.95
C VAL A 46 -2.48 -2.60 8.96
N VAL A 47 -2.02 -1.42 9.34
CA VAL A 47 -2.87 -0.24 9.52
C VAL A 47 -2.80 0.62 8.27
N GLU A 48 -3.96 0.90 7.68
CA GLU A 48 -4.08 1.79 6.53
C GLU A 48 -4.69 3.11 6.98
N MET A 49 -4.08 4.21 6.54
CA MET A 49 -4.55 5.56 6.78
C MET A 49 -4.52 6.36 5.49
N ASP A 50 -5.60 7.04 5.18
CA ASP A 50 -5.66 8.02 4.09
C ASP A 50 -5.34 9.41 4.65
N ALA A 51 -4.21 9.97 4.26
CA ALA A 51 -3.78 11.30 4.70
C ALA A 51 -4.66 12.42 4.15
N ALA A 52 -5.50 12.19 3.14
CA ALA A 52 -6.48 13.17 2.69
C ALA A 52 -7.61 13.38 3.73
N SER A 53 -7.95 12.33 4.48
CA SER A 53 -8.97 12.37 5.54
C SER A 53 -8.37 12.61 6.92
N HIS A 54 -7.12 12.25 7.15
CA HIS A 54 -6.40 12.32 8.42
C HIS A 54 -5.10 13.12 8.28
N THR A 55 -5.24 14.43 8.16
CA THR A 55 -4.11 15.36 7.92
C THR A 55 -3.39 15.82 9.18
N GLY A 56 -4.00 15.56 10.35
CA GLY A 56 -3.61 16.13 11.63
C GLY A 56 -2.38 15.48 12.26
N ILE A 57 -1.79 16.21 13.20
CA ILE A 57 -0.67 15.71 14.00
C ILE A 57 -1.14 14.65 15.01
N ASP A 58 -2.37 14.72 15.48
CA ASP A 58 -2.87 13.81 16.51
C ASP A 58 -3.07 12.39 15.95
N ASP A 59 -3.59 12.26 14.72
CA ASP A 59 -3.67 10.96 14.02
C ASP A 59 -2.29 10.31 13.88
N ILE A 60 -1.28 11.12 13.56
CA ILE A 60 0.11 10.63 13.42
C ILE A 60 0.73 10.28 14.78
N ARG A 61 0.41 11.00 15.86
CA ARG A 61 0.85 10.65 17.22
C ARG A 61 0.30 9.31 17.67
N ASP A 62 -0.98 9.08 17.49
CA ASP A 62 -1.64 7.81 17.82
C ASP A 62 -0.99 6.64 17.05
N LEU A 63 -0.68 6.87 15.77
CA LEU A 63 0.02 5.90 14.94
C LEU A 63 1.44 5.61 15.48
N ILE A 64 2.22 6.65 15.82
CA ILE A 64 3.57 6.53 16.37
C ILE A 64 3.53 5.83 17.73
N ASP A 65 2.60 6.19 18.59
CA ASP A 65 2.46 5.57 19.90
C ASP A 65 2.13 4.08 19.77
N SER A 66 1.27 3.74 18.82
CA SER A 66 0.96 2.34 18.53
C SER A 66 2.16 1.57 17.95
N ALA A 67 3.09 2.26 17.27
CA ALA A 67 4.28 1.65 16.66
C ALA A 67 5.29 1.13 17.70
N HIS A 68 5.28 1.64 18.93
CA HIS A 68 6.14 1.16 20.00
C HIS A 68 5.77 -0.25 20.49
N TYR A 69 4.54 -0.68 20.28
CA TYR A 69 4.08 -2.01 20.69
C TYR A 69 4.38 -3.04 19.59
N LYS A 70 4.76 -4.25 20.00
CA LYS A 70 4.98 -5.37 19.10
C LYS A 70 3.71 -5.73 18.31
N PRO A 71 3.85 -6.35 17.12
CA PRO A 71 2.71 -6.90 16.40
C PRO A 71 1.94 -7.91 17.25
N ASN A 72 0.64 -8.06 16.98
CA ASN A 72 -0.23 -9.03 17.69
C ASN A 72 0.03 -10.46 17.19
N THR A 73 -0.01 -10.66 15.88
CA THR A 73 0.07 -11.98 15.23
C THR A 73 1.05 -12.04 14.09
N ALA A 74 1.23 -10.90 13.39
CA ALA A 74 2.12 -10.82 12.24
C ALA A 74 3.59 -10.64 12.64
N ARG A 75 4.49 -10.75 11.69
CA ARG A 75 5.93 -10.52 11.86
C ARG A 75 6.26 -9.05 12.02
N TYR A 76 5.64 -8.22 11.18
CA TYR A 76 5.84 -6.78 11.14
C TYR A 76 4.51 -6.04 11.34
N LYS A 77 4.59 -4.94 12.06
CA LYS A 77 3.56 -3.91 12.09
C LYS A 77 3.77 -2.99 10.91
N VAL A 78 2.86 -2.99 9.96
CA VAL A 78 2.98 -2.22 8.72
C VAL A 78 1.99 -1.07 8.72
N TYR A 79 2.48 0.13 8.51
CA TYR A 79 1.66 1.34 8.36
C TYR A 79 1.67 1.79 6.91
N ILE A 80 0.52 1.72 6.26
CA ILE A 80 0.30 2.20 4.90
C ILE A 80 -0.36 3.57 5.00
N ILE A 81 0.35 4.62 4.57
CA ILE A 81 -0.19 5.98 4.53
C ILE A 81 -0.38 6.36 3.08
N ASP A 82 -1.65 6.39 2.65
CA ASP A 82 -2.01 6.79 1.29
C ASP A 82 -2.11 8.31 1.19
N GLU A 83 -1.83 8.82 0.00
CA GLU A 83 -1.72 10.24 -0.33
C GLU A 83 -0.94 11.05 0.73
N VAL A 84 0.20 10.48 1.15
CA VAL A 84 1.02 11.01 2.26
C VAL A 84 1.39 12.48 2.11
N HIS A 85 1.43 13.02 0.89
CA HIS A 85 1.69 14.43 0.61
C HIS A 85 0.63 15.38 1.19
N MET A 86 -0.53 14.86 1.60
CA MET A 86 -1.61 15.63 2.24
C MET A 86 -1.39 15.86 3.74
N LEU A 87 -0.43 15.17 4.35
CA LEU A 87 -0.10 15.40 5.75
C LEU A 87 0.37 16.83 6.01
N SER A 88 -0.02 17.37 7.15
CA SER A 88 0.47 18.67 7.61
C SER A 88 1.99 18.64 7.86
N LYS A 89 2.62 19.81 7.80
CA LYS A 89 4.06 19.94 8.12
C LYS A 89 4.39 19.44 9.54
N GLN A 90 3.48 19.64 10.49
CA GLN A 90 3.64 19.17 11.86
C GLN A 90 3.57 17.64 11.94
N ALA A 91 2.66 17.01 11.19
CA ALA A 91 2.54 15.57 11.10
C ALA A 91 3.81 14.93 10.50
N PHE A 92 4.35 15.50 9.43
CA PHE A 92 5.65 15.05 8.89
C PHE A 92 6.78 15.16 9.91
N ASN A 93 6.86 16.27 10.64
CA ASN A 93 7.89 16.45 11.68
C ASN A 93 7.73 15.42 12.81
N GLY A 94 6.50 15.07 13.17
CA GLY A 94 6.23 14.01 14.14
C GLY A 94 6.76 12.64 13.72
N LEU A 95 6.66 12.31 12.44
CA LEU A 95 7.17 11.05 11.89
C LEU A 95 8.70 10.96 11.83
N LEU A 96 9.43 12.08 11.74
CA LEU A 96 10.87 12.09 11.44
C LEU A 96 11.68 11.27 12.43
N LYS A 97 11.41 11.39 13.74
CA LYS A 97 12.15 10.65 14.78
C LYS A 97 11.99 9.14 14.61
N THR A 98 10.77 8.69 14.35
CA THR A 98 10.48 7.26 14.14
C THR A 98 11.06 6.75 12.82
N LEU A 99 11.13 7.59 11.78
CA LEU A 99 11.76 7.23 10.51
C LEU A 99 13.30 7.21 10.60
N GLU A 100 13.90 7.94 11.52
CA GLU A 100 15.35 7.91 11.78
C GLU A 100 15.76 6.62 12.51
N GLU A 101 14.99 6.23 13.51
CA GLU A 101 15.25 5.06 14.35
C GLU A 101 13.96 4.23 14.49
N PRO A 102 13.51 3.59 13.40
CA PRO A 102 12.29 2.79 13.44
C PRO A 102 12.50 1.53 14.29
N PRO A 103 11.52 1.13 15.11
CA PRO A 103 11.55 -0.18 15.76
C PRO A 103 11.71 -1.28 14.70
N GLU A 104 12.48 -2.33 14.98
CA GLU A 104 12.79 -3.41 14.02
C GLU A 104 11.54 -4.05 13.41
N HIS A 105 10.47 -4.15 14.22
CA HIS A 105 9.20 -4.75 13.84
C HIS A 105 8.26 -3.80 13.08
N VAL A 106 8.65 -2.54 12.84
CA VAL A 106 7.82 -1.53 12.17
C VAL A 106 8.28 -1.30 10.74
N LYS A 107 7.32 -1.22 9.82
CA LYS A 107 7.55 -0.84 8.43
C LYS A 107 6.54 0.24 8.02
N PHE A 108 7.03 1.32 7.41
CA PHE A 108 6.19 2.35 6.81
C PHE A 108 6.17 2.21 5.30
N ILE A 109 4.99 2.32 4.71
CA ILE A 109 4.78 2.35 3.27
C ILE A 109 4.00 3.62 2.95
N PHE A 110 4.64 4.55 2.27
CA PHE A 110 4.04 5.81 1.86
C PHE A 110 3.63 5.73 0.39
N ALA A 111 2.36 5.98 0.10
CA ALA A 111 1.87 6.11 -1.26
C ALA A 111 1.55 7.58 -1.56
N THR A 112 1.86 8.04 -2.75
CA THR A 112 1.59 9.42 -3.16
C THR A 112 1.51 9.55 -4.67
N THR A 113 0.67 10.46 -5.13
CA THR A 113 0.64 10.94 -6.52
C THR A 113 1.61 12.09 -6.74
N GLU A 114 2.05 12.76 -5.66
CA GLU A 114 2.85 13.98 -5.71
C GLU A 114 4.10 13.90 -4.82
N ALA A 115 5.06 13.04 -5.21
CA ALA A 115 6.29 12.85 -4.44
C ALA A 115 7.07 14.15 -4.19
N ARG A 116 6.94 15.16 -5.07
CA ARG A 116 7.61 16.46 -4.92
C ARG A 116 7.10 17.28 -3.75
N LYS A 117 5.88 17.01 -3.25
CA LYS A 117 5.29 17.66 -2.07
C LYS A 117 5.72 17.03 -0.76
N VAL A 118 6.30 15.83 -0.80
CA VAL A 118 6.81 15.16 0.41
C VAL A 118 8.15 15.83 0.80
N PRO A 119 8.34 16.19 2.08
CA PRO A 119 9.59 16.82 2.52
C PRO A 119 10.81 15.96 2.20
N VAL A 120 11.90 16.60 1.77
CA VAL A 120 13.15 15.91 1.43
C VAL A 120 13.74 15.15 2.63
N THR A 121 13.49 15.64 3.85
CA THR A 121 13.89 14.99 5.10
C THR A 121 13.21 13.63 5.31
N VAL A 122 11.99 13.46 4.81
CA VAL A 122 11.28 12.18 4.81
C VAL A 122 11.78 11.31 3.66
N LEU A 123 11.85 11.88 2.43
CA LEU A 123 12.28 11.14 1.23
C LEU A 123 13.69 10.55 1.38
N SER A 124 14.61 11.25 2.05
CA SER A 124 15.98 10.79 2.27
C SER A 124 16.08 9.54 3.18
N ARG A 125 15.02 9.23 3.91
CA ARG A 125 14.91 8.06 4.80
C ARG A 125 14.05 6.94 4.22
N CYS A 126 13.58 7.13 2.98
CA CYS A 126 12.70 6.18 2.30
C CYS A 126 13.39 5.61 1.06
N GLN A 127 13.17 4.34 0.80
CA GLN A 127 13.43 3.77 -0.51
C GLN A 127 12.26 4.13 -1.42
N ARG A 128 12.55 4.73 -2.58
CA ARG A 128 11.54 5.17 -3.53
C ARG A 128 11.36 4.17 -4.66
N PHE A 129 10.09 3.89 -4.98
CA PHE A 129 9.68 3.08 -6.11
C PHE A 129 8.67 3.86 -6.97
N ASP A 130 9.05 4.16 -8.20
CA ASP A 130 8.16 4.85 -9.13
C ASP A 130 7.32 3.81 -9.91
N LEU A 131 6.01 3.81 -9.68
CA LEU A 131 5.08 2.97 -10.42
C LEU A 131 4.73 3.63 -11.75
N LYS A 132 4.92 2.92 -12.85
CA LYS A 132 4.54 3.38 -14.18
C LYS A 132 3.02 3.28 -14.35
N ARG A 133 2.45 4.23 -15.09
CA ARG A 133 1.07 4.11 -15.58
C ARG A 133 0.99 2.98 -16.59
N ILE A 134 -0.14 2.30 -16.62
CA ILE A 134 -0.38 1.23 -17.59
C ILE A 134 -0.80 1.89 -18.91
N GLU A 135 -0.21 1.42 -20.00
CA GLU A 135 -0.56 1.89 -21.34
C GLU A 135 -2.01 1.50 -21.67
N VAL A 136 -2.68 2.36 -22.46
CA VAL A 136 -4.11 2.21 -22.79
C VAL A 136 -4.39 0.84 -23.42
N GLU A 137 -3.53 0.38 -24.32
CA GLU A 137 -3.70 -0.92 -25.00
C GLU A 137 -3.58 -2.10 -24.03
N GLN A 138 -2.61 -2.04 -23.09
CA GLN A 138 -2.45 -3.07 -22.07
C GLN A 138 -3.66 -3.12 -21.14
N LEU A 139 -4.20 -1.95 -20.77
CA LEU A 139 -5.37 -1.86 -19.94
C LEU A 139 -6.63 -2.37 -20.67
N ALA A 140 -6.81 -2.02 -21.93
CA ALA A 140 -7.91 -2.53 -22.75
C ALA A 140 -7.87 -4.07 -22.88
N ASN A 141 -6.68 -4.65 -23.09
CA ASN A 141 -6.49 -6.09 -23.14
C ASN A 141 -6.80 -6.77 -21.79
N HIS A 142 -6.40 -6.14 -20.68
CA HIS A 142 -6.74 -6.62 -19.35
C HIS A 142 -8.25 -6.62 -19.12
N LEU A 143 -8.94 -5.54 -19.48
CA LEU A 143 -10.40 -5.45 -19.41
C LEU A 143 -11.09 -6.49 -20.28
N ALA A 144 -10.58 -6.75 -21.51
CA ALA A 144 -11.10 -7.82 -22.36
C ALA A 144 -11.00 -9.20 -21.70
N GLY A 145 -9.90 -9.46 -21.01
CA GLY A 145 -9.72 -10.69 -20.22
C GLY A 145 -10.76 -10.84 -19.10
N ILE A 146 -11.04 -9.77 -18.37
CA ILE A 146 -12.07 -9.75 -17.32
C ILE A 146 -13.45 -10.02 -17.93
N VAL A 147 -13.81 -9.31 -19.02
CA VAL A 147 -15.09 -9.49 -19.73
C VAL A 147 -15.29 -10.96 -20.14
N ALA A 148 -14.20 -11.60 -20.66
CA ALA A 148 -14.26 -13.01 -21.04
C ALA A 148 -14.47 -13.95 -19.82
N GLN A 149 -13.82 -13.67 -18.69
CA GLN A 149 -13.98 -14.44 -17.45
C GLN A 149 -15.40 -14.34 -16.88
N GLU A 150 -16.03 -13.17 -17.02
CA GLU A 150 -17.41 -12.92 -16.60
C GLU A 150 -18.45 -13.42 -17.61
N ASN A 151 -18.03 -14.11 -18.68
CA ASN A 151 -18.91 -14.58 -19.78
C ASN A 151 -19.75 -13.45 -20.39
N ALA A 152 -19.22 -12.24 -20.41
CA ALA A 152 -19.85 -11.06 -21.01
C ALA A 152 -19.23 -10.75 -22.37
N THR A 153 -19.84 -9.80 -23.09
CA THR A 153 -19.34 -9.28 -24.37
C THR A 153 -19.21 -7.76 -24.28
N ALA A 154 -18.11 -7.22 -24.80
CA ALA A 154 -17.90 -5.79 -24.91
C ALA A 154 -17.22 -5.46 -26.24
N ASP A 155 -17.62 -4.33 -26.81
CA ASP A 155 -16.97 -3.81 -28.01
C ASP A 155 -15.55 -3.31 -27.68
N THR A 156 -14.61 -3.60 -28.57
CA THR A 156 -13.20 -3.16 -28.43
C THR A 156 -13.10 -1.64 -28.28
N THR A 157 -13.93 -0.89 -28.99
CA THR A 157 -13.96 0.57 -28.90
C THR A 157 -14.41 1.02 -27.52
N ALA A 158 -15.40 0.36 -26.92
CA ALA A 158 -15.86 0.63 -25.56
C ALA A 158 -14.74 0.36 -24.54
N LEU A 159 -14.03 -0.77 -24.65
CA LEU A 159 -12.90 -1.11 -23.78
C LEU A 159 -11.76 -0.10 -23.88
N MET A 160 -11.46 0.38 -25.10
CA MET A 160 -10.46 1.41 -25.32
C MET A 160 -10.86 2.77 -24.71
N LEU A 161 -12.14 3.13 -24.76
CA LEU A 161 -12.65 4.36 -24.12
C LEU A 161 -12.53 4.28 -22.59
N ILE A 162 -12.92 3.14 -22.01
CA ILE A 162 -12.77 2.90 -20.56
C ILE A 162 -11.29 2.97 -20.16
N ALA A 163 -10.42 2.31 -20.91
CA ALA A 163 -8.98 2.30 -20.64
C ALA A 163 -8.36 3.71 -20.71
N ARG A 164 -8.80 4.56 -21.64
CA ARG A 164 -8.39 5.97 -21.70
C ARG A 164 -8.88 6.77 -20.49
N ALA A 165 -10.15 6.60 -20.13
CA ALA A 165 -10.74 7.29 -18.97
C ALA A 165 -10.09 6.88 -17.64
N ALA A 166 -9.58 5.67 -17.53
CA ALA A 166 -8.86 5.17 -16.36
C ALA A 166 -7.45 5.77 -16.18
N GLU A 167 -6.92 6.49 -17.17
CA GLU A 167 -5.61 7.18 -17.12
C GLU A 167 -4.44 6.32 -16.60
N GLY A 168 -4.44 5.04 -16.94
CA GLY A 168 -3.40 4.08 -16.54
C GLY A 168 -3.52 3.59 -15.09
N SER A 169 -4.68 3.74 -14.46
CA SER A 169 -5.02 3.14 -13.16
C SER A 169 -5.84 1.86 -13.38
N VAL A 170 -5.57 0.83 -12.59
CA VAL A 170 -6.34 -0.43 -12.52
C VAL A 170 -6.98 -0.55 -11.17
#